data_8c0c2f62f2f9ac81ebccb2b865fddef3
#
_entry.id   8c0c2f62f2f9ac81ebccb2b865fddef3
#
_cell.length_a   1.000
_cell.length_b   1.000
_cell.length_c   1.000
_cell.angle_alpha   90.00
_cell.angle_beta   90.00
_cell.angle_gamma   90.00
#
_symmetry.space_group_name_H-M   'P 1'
#
loop_
_entity.id
_entity.type
_entity.pdbx_description
1 polymer ?
#
loop_
_entity_poly.entity_id
_entity_poly.type
_entity_poly.pdbx_seq_one_letter_code
_entity_poly.pdbx_strand_id
1 'polypeptide(L)'
;MFNVAACRPEVNYSSQWTQRKPGDIPSAPARSSTHSARWMSSMADALEGERAEATEAATESGEDGGAEETEAPKSFKDLGVTEVLCEACAQLGWSSPTKIQVEAVPVGLQGRDVIGLAETGSGKTGAFALPILQALLAAPQRLHSLVLTPTRELAFQIAEQFDALGSCIGVQTAVVVGGIDMMSQAMALAKKPHIIIATPGRLIDHLENTKGFSLRALRFLVMDEADRILNMDFETEVDKILKVIPRERTTFLFSATMTKKVQKLQRAALKDPVKCAVSSKYQTVDKLQQFYIFIPAKYKDCYLVSVLNELAGNSFMIFCGTCNAAQRVALMLRNLGMTAIPLHGQMSQNKRLGALNKFKSKSRSILLATDVASRGLDIPHVDVVINYDIPTHSKDYIHRVGRTARAGRSGKSITFVTQYDVELFQRIEHLIGKKLPAFPTQEEEVMMLVERVSEAQRFARIEMKEQGEQKKRPRGGAEGEAEDSEQSSGFRKKVRGGRGGRRGR
;
A
#
# COMPACT_ATOMS: atom_id res chain seq x y z
N MET A 1 39.56 0.68 43.88
CA MET A 1 38.95 0.40 45.18
C MET A 1 37.50 0.01 44.97
N PHE A 2 37.15 -1.19 45.46
CA PHE A 2 35.84 -1.86 45.61
C PHE A 2 35.06 -2.15 44.29
N ASN A 3 35.09 -3.25 43.72
CA ASN A 3 34.76 -4.68 43.86
C ASN A 3 33.49 -4.95 44.69
N VAL A 4 32.38 -5.38 44.06
CA VAL A 4 31.46 -6.41 44.60
C VAL A 4 30.83 -7.17 43.43
N ALA A 5 31.05 -8.47 43.45
CA ALA A 5 30.56 -9.52 42.59
C ALA A 5 29.27 -10.17 43.15
N ALA A 6 28.71 -11.06 42.33
CA ALA A 6 27.79 -12.15 42.61
C ALA A 6 26.29 -11.79 42.69
N CYS A 7 25.34 -12.56 42.15
CA CYS A 7 25.19 -14.00 41.96
C CYS A 7 24.11 -14.28 40.90
N ARG A 8 24.36 -15.22 40.00
CA ARG A 8 23.32 -15.99 39.29
C ARG A 8 23.06 -17.29 40.04
N PRO A 9 21.88 -17.87 40.04
CA PRO A 9 21.73 -19.33 40.18
C PRO A 9 21.40 -19.96 38.83
N GLU A 10 22.29 -20.85 38.40
CA GLU A 10 22.03 -21.89 37.40
C GLU A 10 21.10 -22.95 38.02
N VAL A 11 20.04 -23.31 37.32
CA VAL A 11 19.22 -24.49 37.60
C VAL A 11 19.53 -25.55 36.57
N ASN A 12 20.25 -26.55 37.05
CA ASN A 12 20.64 -27.78 36.36
C ASN A 12 19.46 -28.75 36.34
N TYR A 13 19.01 -29.19 35.15
CA TYR A 13 18.11 -30.33 35.00
C TYR A 13 18.88 -31.46 34.31
N SER A 14 19.43 -32.36 35.10
CA SER A 14 19.88 -33.67 34.63
C SER A 14 19.02 -34.78 35.24
N SER A 15 18.56 -35.66 34.36
CA SER A 15 18.27 -37.08 34.53
C SER A 15 17.28 -37.53 35.62
N GLN A 16 16.12 -38.03 35.13
CA GLN A 16 15.55 -39.32 35.57
C GLN A 16 14.43 -39.76 34.63
N TRP A 17 14.76 -40.58 33.63
CA TRP A 17 13.81 -41.43 32.94
C TRP A 17 14.01 -42.87 33.44
N THR A 18 13.13 -43.35 34.31
CA THR A 18 12.97 -44.75 34.58
C THR A 18 11.62 -45.24 34.06
N GLN A 19 11.71 -46.35 33.39
CA GLN A 19 10.72 -47.21 32.76
C GLN A 19 9.36 -47.28 33.48
N ARG A 20 8.24 -47.07 32.75
CA ARG A 20 6.92 -47.65 33.09
C ARG A 20 6.36 -48.43 31.90
N LYS A 21 5.82 -49.60 32.19
CA LYS A 21 5.22 -50.57 31.29
C LYS A 21 3.87 -50.07 30.73
N PRO A 22 3.39 -50.58 29.59
CA PRO A 22 2.13 -50.16 28.96
C PRO A 22 0.94 -50.91 29.62
N GLY A 23 -0.01 -50.15 30.15
CA GLY A 23 -1.25 -50.65 30.67
C GLY A 23 -1.73 -49.90 31.89
N ASP A 24 -2.23 -48.68 31.73
CA ASP A 24 -3.20 -48.04 32.63
C ASP A 24 -3.39 -46.60 32.16
N ILE A 25 -4.42 -46.41 31.31
CA ILE A 25 -4.91 -45.11 30.95
C ILE A 25 -6.24 -44.91 31.68
N PRO A 26 -6.33 -44.01 32.67
CA PRO A 26 -7.63 -43.54 33.14
C PRO A 26 -8.19 -42.53 32.14
N SER A 27 -9.40 -42.78 31.66
CA SER A 27 -10.20 -41.91 30.83
C SER A 27 -10.36 -40.53 31.48
N ALA A 28 -9.86 -39.49 30.82
CA ALA A 28 -10.12 -38.10 31.20
C ALA A 28 -11.57 -37.72 30.87
N PRO A 29 -12.27 -36.99 31.74
CA PRO A 29 -13.65 -36.58 31.48
C PRO A 29 -13.72 -35.56 30.34
N ALA A 30 -14.69 -35.74 29.45
CA ALA A 30 -15.06 -34.82 28.41
C ALA A 30 -15.33 -33.42 29.00
N ARG A 31 -14.49 -32.46 28.73
CA ARG A 31 -14.75 -31.04 29.02
C ARG A 31 -15.69 -30.51 27.95
N SER A 32 -16.91 -30.26 28.38
CA SER A 32 -18.03 -29.72 27.64
C SER A 32 -17.67 -28.39 26.92
N SER A 33 -18.20 -28.24 25.71
CA SER A 33 -18.16 -27.08 24.82
C SER A 33 -18.85 -25.80 25.32
N THR A 34 -19.21 -25.74 26.61
CA THR A 34 -20.00 -24.67 27.22
C THR A 34 -19.21 -23.41 27.64
N HIS A 35 -17.86 -23.47 27.63
CA HIS A 35 -17.05 -22.29 28.02
C HIS A 35 -16.88 -21.26 26.90
N SER A 36 -16.91 -21.67 25.63
CA SER A 36 -16.80 -20.74 24.48
C SER A 36 -18.11 -19.96 24.31
N ALA A 37 -19.26 -20.63 24.44
CA ALA A 37 -20.57 -19.99 24.31
C ALA A 37 -20.87 -19.00 25.45
N ARG A 38 -20.42 -19.30 26.67
CA ARG A 38 -20.64 -18.42 27.83
C ARG A 38 -19.79 -17.15 27.81
N TRP A 39 -18.61 -17.20 27.17
CA TRP A 39 -17.74 -16.03 27.00
C TRP A 39 -18.27 -15.12 25.87
N MET A 40 -18.82 -15.69 24.81
CA MET A 40 -19.48 -14.94 23.71
C MET A 40 -20.76 -14.23 24.20
N SER A 41 -21.57 -14.86 25.07
CA SER A 41 -22.74 -14.24 25.67
C SER A 41 -22.37 -13.07 26.60
N SER A 42 -21.35 -13.21 27.44
CA SER A 42 -20.90 -12.15 28.33
C SER A 42 -20.33 -10.91 27.61
N MET A 43 -19.81 -11.05 26.39
CA MET A 43 -19.38 -9.91 25.57
C MET A 43 -20.53 -9.26 24.79
N ALA A 44 -21.54 -10.03 24.40
CA ALA A 44 -22.76 -9.49 23.81
C ALA A 44 -23.53 -8.63 24.83
N ASP A 45 -23.66 -9.10 26.08
CA ASP A 45 -24.31 -8.41 27.17
C ASP A 45 -23.57 -7.12 27.60
N ALA A 46 -22.21 -7.11 27.51
CA ALA A 46 -21.42 -5.91 27.77
C ALA A 46 -21.55 -4.84 26.65
N LEU A 47 -21.86 -5.26 25.42
CA LEU A 47 -22.11 -4.36 24.29
C LEU A 47 -23.54 -3.82 24.24
N GLU A 48 -24.51 -4.50 24.85
CA GLU A 48 -25.90 -4.02 24.98
C GLU A 48 -26.10 -3.05 26.17
N GLY A 49 -25.30 -3.17 27.23
CA GLY A 49 -25.38 -2.27 28.40
C GLY A 49 -24.93 -0.82 28.08
N GLU A 50 -23.97 -0.62 27.17
CA GLU A 50 -23.55 0.73 26.72
C GLU A 50 -24.53 1.36 25.69
N ARG A 51 -25.49 0.60 25.18
CA ARG A 51 -26.48 1.09 24.20
C ARG A 51 -27.61 1.90 24.84
N ALA A 52 -27.83 1.75 26.14
CA ALA A 52 -28.93 2.41 26.86
C ALA A 52 -28.59 3.84 27.32
N GLU A 53 -27.31 4.18 27.49
CA GLU A 53 -26.93 5.53 27.97
C GLU A 53 -26.68 6.57 26.86
N ALA A 54 -26.64 6.14 25.56
CA ALA A 54 -26.34 7.05 24.44
C ALA A 54 -27.55 7.64 23.73
N THR A 55 -28.80 7.36 24.19
CA THR A 55 -30.04 7.79 23.51
C THR A 55 -30.70 9.04 24.11
N GLU A 56 -30.18 9.62 25.17
CA GLU A 56 -30.79 10.80 25.80
C GLU A 56 -30.12 12.16 25.50
N ALA A 57 -29.08 12.21 24.67
CA ALA A 57 -28.35 13.46 24.41
C ALA A 57 -28.34 13.95 22.94
N ALA A 58 -29.41 13.67 22.19
CA ALA A 58 -29.51 14.13 20.80
C ALA A 58 -30.92 14.58 20.41
N THR A 59 -31.40 15.61 21.08
CA THR A 59 -32.52 16.46 20.58
C THR A 59 -32.17 17.89 20.93
N GLU A 60 -31.72 18.63 19.94
CA GLU A 60 -31.84 20.06 19.69
C GLU A 60 -30.60 20.59 18.90
N SER A 61 -30.77 20.67 17.58
CA SER A 61 -30.22 21.79 16.82
C SER A 61 -30.75 21.75 15.38
N GLY A 62 -31.43 22.81 15.06
CA GLY A 62 -32.17 23.31 13.94
C GLY A 62 -31.76 22.90 12.54
N GLU A 63 -32.78 22.70 11.75
CA GLU A 63 -32.77 22.67 10.30
C GLU A 63 -32.20 23.99 9.76
N ASP A 64 -31.14 23.89 8.97
CA ASP A 64 -30.85 24.87 7.93
C ASP A 64 -30.68 24.12 6.60
N GLY A 65 -31.76 24.04 5.88
CA GLY A 65 -31.88 23.45 4.54
C GLY A 65 -31.29 24.38 3.49
N GLY A 66 -29.99 24.38 3.33
CA GLY A 66 -29.33 24.92 2.14
C GLY A 66 -29.52 23.97 0.98
N ALA A 67 -30.41 24.32 0.03
CA ALA A 67 -30.52 23.65 -1.26
C ALA A 67 -29.14 23.68 -1.96
N GLU A 68 -28.48 22.51 -2.10
CA GLU A 68 -27.36 22.37 -3.05
C GLU A 68 -27.91 22.62 -4.45
N GLU A 69 -27.65 23.80 -4.99
CA GLU A 69 -27.78 24.05 -6.42
C GLU A 69 -26.90 23.03 -7.13
N THR A 70 -27.52 22.10 -7.85
CA THR A 70 -26.83 21.17 -8.74
C THR A 70 -26.27 21.97 -9.91
N GLU A 71 -25.07 22.57 -9.73
CA GLU A 71 -24.30 23.13 -10.83
C GLU A 71 -24.14 22.06 -11.92
N ALA A 72 -24.42 22.40 -13.16
CA ALA A 72 -24.23 21.54 -14.33
C ALA A 72 -22.76 20.99 -14.31
N PRO A 73 -22.52 19.74 -14.67
CA PRO A 73 -21.18 19.15 -14.62
C PRO A 73 -20.23 19.96 -15.51
N LYS A 74 -19.22 20.61 -14.91
CA LYS A 74 -18.18 21.38 -15.60
C LYS A 74 -17.44 20.48 -16.58
N SER A 75 -17.17 20.95 -17.79
CA SER A 75 -16.32 20.26 -18.76
C SER A 75 -14.84 20.59 -18.51
N PHE A 76 -13.89 19.82 -19.07
CA PHE A 76 -12.47 20.17 -19.00
C PHE A 76 -12.17 21.50 -19.68
N LYS A 77 -12.92 21.86 -20.69
CA LYS A 77 -12.83 23.16 -21.38
C LYS A 77 -13.21 24.32 -20.45
N ASP A 78 -14.24 24.15 -19.62
CA ASP A 78 -14.67 25.16 -18.64
C ASP A 78 -13.62 25.39 -17.54
N LEU A 79 -12.74 24.41 -17.31
CA LEU A 79 -11.60 24.53 -16.40
C LEU A 79 -10.41 25.28 -17.01
N GLY A 80 -10.48 25.68 -18.29
CA GLY A 80 -9.40 26.34 -19.02
C GLY A 80 -8.39 25.38 -19.67
N VAL A 81 -8.72 24.10 -19.81
CA VAL A 81 -7.89 23.12 -20.51
C VAL A 81 -8.02 23.33 -22.03
N THR A 82 -6.88 23.34 -22.74
CA THR A 82 -6.82 23.48 -24.18
C THR A 82 -7.51 22.35 -24.93
N GLU A 83 -8.07 22.62 -26.11
CA GLU A 83 -8.82 21.68 -26.94
C GLU A 83 -8.06 20.36 -27.16
N VAL A 84 -6.78 20.46 -27.51
CA VAL A 84 -5.91 19.29 -27.76
C VAL A 84 -5.84 18.34 -26.54
N LEU A 85 -5.79 18.88 -25.33
CA LEU A 85 -5.79 18.08 -24.11
C LEU A 85 -7.20 17.59 -23.73
N CYS A 86 -8.25 18.35 -24.09
CA CYS A 86 -9.63 17.89 -23.93
C CYS A 86 -9.90 16.67 -24.81
N GLU A 87 -9.42 16.65 -26.06
CA GLU A 87 -9.50 15.51 -26.95
C GLU A 87 -8.74 14.29 -26.38
N ALA A 88 -7.53 14.50 -25.82
CA ALA A 88 -6.78 13.43 -25.17
C ALA A 88 -7.55 12.85 -23.95
N CYS A 89 -8.20 13.70 -23.16
CA CYS A 89 -9.08 13.25 -22.07
C CYS A 89 -10.25 12.40 -22.60
N ALA A 90 -10.89 12.84 -23.67
CA ALA A 90 -12.01 12.11 -24.29
C ALA A 90 -11.57 10.72 -24.82
N GLN A 91 -10.39 10.64 -25.46
CA GLN A 91 -9.81 9.37 -25.93
C GLN A 91 -9.53 8.40 -24.79
N LEU A 92 -9.21 8.91 -23.60
CA LEU A 92 -9.04 8.10 -22.37
C LEU A 92 -10.36 7.76 -21.67
N GLY A 93 -11.50 8.16 -22.24
CA GLY A 93 -12.82 7.94 -21.66
C GLY A 93 -13.15 8.84 -20.47
N TRP A 94 -12.44 9.96 -20.32
CA TRP A 94 -12.73 10.94 -19.29
C TRP A 94 -13.82 11.91 -19.79
N SER A 95 -15.06 11.56 -19.50
CA SER A 95 -16.24 12.34 -19.96
C SER A 95 -16.44 13.65 -19.18
N SER A 96 -16.07 13.66 -17.90
CA SER A 96 -16.21 14.83 -17.03
C SER A 96 -15.07 14.88 -16.02
N PRO A 97 -14.65 16.08 -15.58
CA PRO A 97 -13.64 16.23 -14.54
C PRO A 97 -14.15 15.75 -13.18
N THR A 98 -13.26 15.17 -12.42
CA THR A 98 -13.55 14.78 -11.02
C THR A 98 -13.53 16.00 -10.11
N LYS A 99 -14.12 15.89 -8.90
CA LYS A 99 -14.17 17.00 -7.92
C LYS A 99 -12.78 17.62 -7.67
N ILE A 100 -11.73 16.80 -7.48
CA ILE A 100 -10.37 17.33 -7.25
C ILE A 100 -9.79 18.01 -8.49
N GLN A 101 -10.16 17.56 -9.70
CA GLN A 101 -9.74 18.21 -10.94
C GLN A 101 -10.44 19.56 -11.12
N VAL A 102 -11.73 19.66 -10.79
CA VAL A 102 -12.48 20.92 -10.83
C VAL A 102 -11.84 21.99 -9.96
N GLU A 103 -11.37 21.61 -8.76
CA GLU A 103 -10.73 22.55 -7.84
C GLU A 103 -9.27 22.86 -8.21
N ALA A 104 -8.47 21.82 -8.55
CA ALA A 104 -7.03 21.95 -8.64
C ALA A 104 -6.53 22.39 -10.04
N VAL A 105 -7.20 21.98 -11.14
CA VAL A 105 -6.75 22.30 -12.51
C VAL A 105 -6.72 23.83 -12.77
N PRO A 106 -7.77 24.61 -12.49
CA PRO A 106 -7.75 26.05 -12.74
C PRO A 106 -6.65 26.76 -11.97
N VAL A 107 -6.39 26.36 -10.71
CA VAL A 107 -5.34 26.91 -9.87
C VAL A 107 -3.95 26.58 -10.42
N GLY A 108 -3.75 25.33 -10.85
CA GLY A 108 -2.50 24.87 -11.46
C GLY A 108 -2.21 25.58 -12.79
N LEU A 109 -3.22 25.85 -13.61
CA LEU A 109 -3.10 26.60 -14.86
C LEU A 109 -2.68 28.08 -14.62
N GLN A 110 -3.03 28.66 -13.47
CA GLN A 110 -2.58 30.00 -13.06
C GLN A 110 -1.13 29.99 -12.55
N GLY A 111 -0.46 28.83 -12.51
CA GLY A 111 0.92 28.72 -12.02
C GLY A 111 1.06 28.83 -10.50
N ARG A 112 -0.02 28.68 -9.73
CA ARG A 112 0.01 28.71 -8.27
C ARG A 112 0.33 27.33 -7.69
N ASP A 113 0.91 27.32 -6.50
CA ASP A 113 1.15 26.09 -5.75
C ASP A 113 -0.17 25.51 -5.24
N VAL A 114 -0.31 24.17 -5.30
CA VAL A 114 -1.54 23.47 -4.95
C VAL A 114 -1.29 22.43 -3.86
N ILE A 115 -2.18 22.38 -2.87
CA ILE A 115 -2.31 21.26 -1.94
C ILE A 115 -3.61 20.53 -2.25
N GLY A 116 -3.52 19.36 -2.86
CA GLY A 116 -4.67 18.51 -3.17
C GLY A 116 -4.89 17.46 -2.08
N LEU A 117 -5.99 17.58 -1.34
CA LEU A 117 -6.39 16.56 -0.36
C LEU A 117 -7.52 15.72 -0.94
N ALA A 118 -7.18 14.54 -1.42
CA ALA A 118 -8.12 13.62 -2.04
C ALA A 118 -7.66 12.17 -1.94
N GLU A 119 -8.60 11.25 -1.96
CA GLU A 119 -8.34 9.79 -1.86
C GLU A 119 -7.63 9.23 -3.10
N THR A 120 -7.06 8.02 -2.96
CA THR A 120 -6.48 7.31 -4.10
C THR A 120 -7.59 6.93 -5.09
N GLY A 121 -7.41 7.22 -6.37
CA GLY A 121 -8.43 6.96 -7.40
C GLY A 121 -9.43 8.10 -7.62
N SER A 122 -9.25 9.25 -6.96
CA SER A 122 -10.08 10.45 -7.15
C SER A 122 -9.74 11.28 -8.39
N GLY A 123 -8.76 10.87 -9.19
CA GLY A 123 -8.34 11.62 -10.39
C GLY A 123 -7.17 12.60 -10.16
N LYS A 124 -6.42 12.49 -9.03
CA LYS A 124 -5.29 13.38 -8.71
C LYS A 124 -4.25 13.48 -9.83
N THR A 125 -3.94 12.38 -10.50
CA THR A 125 -2.95 12.39 -11.58
C THR A 125 -3.36 13.33 -12.70
N GLY A 126 -4.61 13.30 -13.13
CA GLY A 126 -5.12 14.28 -14.10
C GLY A 126 -5.08 15.72 -13.58
N ALA A 127 -5.32 15.92 -12.30
CA ALA A 127 -5.31 17.25 -11.69
C ALA A 127 -3.96 17.95 -11.77
N PHE A 128 -2.82 17.21 -11.66
CA PHE A 128 -1.51 17.81 -11.85
C PHE A 128 -0.94 17.63 -13.27
N ALA A 129 -1.34 16.57 -14.00
CA ALA A 129 -0.81 16.33 -15.34
C ALA A 129 -1.30 17.35 -16.35
N LEU A 130 -2.58 17.72 -16.34
CA LEU A 130 -3.16 18.67 -17.28
C LEU A 130 -2.48 20.05 -17.25
N PRO A 131 -2.28 20.72 -16.09
CA PRO A 131 -1.54 21.97 -16.03
C PRO A 131 -0.09 21.87 -16.53
N ILE A 132 0.60 20.78 -16.19
CA ILE A 132 1.98 20.54 -16.62
C ILE A 132 2.06 20.37 -18.14
N LEU A 133 1.17 19.57 -18.74
CA LEU A 133 1.13 19.34 -20.17
C LEU A 133 0.76 20.62 -20.95
N GLN A 134 -0.17 21.41 -20.43
CA GLN A 134 -0.54 22.69 -21.02
C GLN A 134 0.62 23.70 -20.98
N ALA A 135 1.37 23.74 -19.88
CA ALA A 135 2.56 24.56 -19.78
C ALA A 135 3.66 24.11 -20.76
N LEU A 136 3.84 22.80 -20.96
CA LEU A 136 4.75 22.24 -21.96
C LEU A 136 4.31 22.53 -23.40
N LEU A 137 3.00 22.54 -23.67
CA LEU A 137 2.46 22.89 -24.98
C LEU A 137 2.74 24.37 -25.30
N ALA A 138 2.60 25.26 -24.32
CA ALA A 138 2.86 26.68 -24.48
C ALA A 138 4.35 27.01 -24.61
N ALA A 139 5.22 26.32 -23.85
CA ALA A 139 6.67 26.53 -23.83
C ALA A 139 7.40 25.18 -23.70
N PRO A 140 7.69 24.48 -24.81
CA PRO A 140 8.41 23.20 -24.78
C PRO A 140 9.79 23.32 -24.12
N GLN A 141 10.02 22.55 -23.07
CA GLN A 141 11.27 22.58 -22.32
C GLN A 141 11.67 21.18 -21.87
N ARG A 142 12.96 20.84 -21.98
CA ARG A 142 13.52 19.59 -21.43
C ARG A 142 13.74 19.69 -19.93
N LEU A 143 13.62 18.56 -19.23
CA LEU A 143 13.73 18.48 -17.77
C LEU A 143 12.79 19.47 -17.06
N HIS A 144 11.59 19.60 -17.59
CA HIS A 144 10.60 20.59 -17.18
C HIS A 144 9.94 20.25 -15.84
N SER A 145 9.59 18.99 -15.63
CA SER A 145 8.80 18.57 -14.47
C SER A 145 9.38 17.34 -13.79
N LEU A 146 9.29 17.32 -12.46
CA LEU A 146 9.65 16.20 -11.60
C LEU A 146 8.43 15.77 -10.79
N VAL A 147 8.09 14.50 -10.86
CA VAL A 147 7.04 13.87 -10.04
C VAL A 147 7.70 12.90 -9.07
N LEU A 148 7.60 13.16 -7.77
CA LEU A 148 8.03 12.27 -6.70
C LEU A 148 6.88 11.40 -6.23
N THR A 149 7.12 10.10 -6.10
CA THR A 149 6.14 9.10 -5.70
C THR A 149 6.77 8.07 -4.75
N PRO A 150 6.01 7.51 -3.78
CA PRO A 150 6.57 6.60 -2.79
C PRO A 150 6.95 5.22 -3.36
N THR A 151 6.32 4.77 -4.45
CA THR A 151 6.48 3.41 -4.96
C THR A 151 6.83 3.36 -6.44
N ARG A 152 7.57 2.31 -6.81
CA ARG A 152 8.03 2.08 -8.17
C ARG A 152 6.88 1.89 -9.16
N GLU A 153 5.86 1.18 -8.72
CA GLU A 153 4.69 0.86 -9.53
C GLU A 153 3.86 2.09 -9.82
N LEU A 154 3.66 2.96 -8.82
CA LEU A 154 2.96 4.22 -9.02
C LEU A 154 3.72 5.12 -10.01
N ALA A 155 5.07 5.10 -9.98
CA ALA A 155 5.87 5.84 -10.95
C ALA A 155 5.58 5.40 -12.39
N PHE A 156 5.46 4.10 -12.66
CA PHE A 156 5.08 3.61 -13.99
C PHE A 156 3.68 4.01 -14.39
N GLN A 157 2.71 3.92 -13.46
CA GLN A 157 1.33 4.29 -13.74
C GLN A 157 1.17 5.78 -14.05
N ILE A 158 1.90 6.64 -13.31
CA ILE A 158 1.91 8.08 -13.59
C ILE A 158 2.55 8.33 -14.97
N ALA A 159 3.64 7.62 -15.32
CA ALA A 159 4.26 7.74 -16.63
C ALA A 159 3.30 7.32 -17.75
N GLU A 160 2.64 6.18 -17.62
CA GLU A 160 1.60 5.71 -18.57
C GLU A 160 0.51 6.77 -18.79
N GLN A 161 0.07 7.46 -17.72
CA GLN A 161 -0.93 8.52 -17.84
C GLN A 161 -0.38 9.78 -18.53
N PHE A 162 0.86 10.19 -18.23
CA PHE A 162 1.48 11.31 -18.93
C PHE A 162 1.74 11.00 -20.41
N ASP A 163 2.17 9.78 -20.73
CA ASP A 163 2.39 9.33 -22.09
C ASP A 163 1.07 9.29 -22.87
N ALA A 164 -0.01 8.83 -22.26
CA ALA A 164 -1.33 8.78 -22.87
C ALA A 164 -1.92 10.19 -23.11
N LEU A 165 -1.91 11.05 -22.08
CA LEU A 165 -2.41 12.43 -22.20
C LEU A 165 -1.53 13.31 -23.08
N GLY A 166 -0.22 13.07 -23.07
CA GLY A 166 0.77 13.87 -23.80
C GLY A 166 1.13 13.31 -25.17
N SER A 167 0.48 12.24 -25.63
CA SER A 167 0.77 11.59 -26.91
C SER A 167 0.64 12.56 -28.11
N CYS A 168 -0.40 13.37 -28.10
CA CYS A 168 -0.70 14.37 -29.13
C CYS A 168 0.36 15.50 -29.22
N ILE A 169 1.11 15.75 -28.14
CA ILE A 169 2.16 16.80 -28.07
C ILE A 169 3.58 16.24 -28.02
N GLY A 170 3.75 14.93 -28.18
CA GLY A 170 5.07 14.27 -28.24
C GLY A 170 5.87 14.35 -26.94
N VAL A 171 5.20 14.33 -25.79
CA VAL A 171 5.85 14.34 -24.47
C VAL A 171 6.73 13.11 -24.29
N GLN A 172 7.91 13.29 -23.73
CA GLN A 172 8.82 12.23 -23.38
C GLN A 172 8.95 12.14 -21.87
N THR A 173 8.67 10.98 -21.32
CA THR A 173 8.79 10.69 -19.88
C THR A 173 10.01 9.81 -19.60
N ALA A 174 10.52 9.87 -18.37
CA ALA A 174 11.51 8.90 -17.87
C ALA A 174 11.14 8.48 -16.45
N VAL A 175 11.13 7.17 -16.21
CA VAL A 175 10.89 6.57 -14.90
C VAL A 175 12.22 6.24 -14.23
N VAL A 176 12.41 6.77 -13.01
CA VAL A 176 13.64 6.66 -12.22
C VAL A 176 13.34 5.99 -10.89
N VAL A 177 13.52 4.68 -10.82
CA VAL A 177 13.11 3.85 -9.68
C VAL A 177 14.13 2.78 -9.33
N GLY A 178 14.21 2.39 -8.06
CA GLY A 178 15.09 1.32 -7.61
C GLY A 178 14.73 -0.06 -8.20
N GLY A 179 15.70 -0.99 -8.22
CA GLY A 179 15.48 -2.37 -8.69
C GLY A 179 15.38 -2.53 -10.20
N ILE A 180 15.76 -1.50 -10.94
CA ILE A 180 15.99 -1.51 -12.39
C ILE A 180 17.42 -1.05 -12.60
N ASP A 181 18.03 -1.51 -13.67
CA ASP A 181 19.41 -1.18 -14.01
C ASP A 181 19.66 0.33 -14.05
N MET A 182 20.74 0.77 -13.37
CA MET A 182 21.07 2.18 -13.24
C MET A 182 21.57 2.78 -14.56
N MET A 183 22.28 2.01 -15.35
CA MET A 183 22.84 2.47 -16.62
C MET A 183 21.73 2.75 -17.65
N SER A 184 20.74 1.88 -17.73
CA SER A 184 19.58 2.09 -18.61
C SER A 184 18.80 3.36 -18.26
N GLN A 185 18.65 3.65 -16.96
CA GLN A 185 18.02 4.89 -16.49
C GLN A 185 18.90 6.11 -16.78
N ALA A 186 20.22 5.99 -16.59
CA ALA A 186 21.16 7.08 -16.94
C ALA A 186 21.11 7.42 -18.45
N MET A 187 21.00 6.41 -19.31
CA MET A 187 20.81 6.62 -20.76
C MET A 187 19.46 7.30 -21.08
N ALA A 188 18.39 6.94 -20.36
CA ALA A 188 17.10 7.62 -20.51
C ALA A 188 17.19 9.09 -20.08
N LEU A 189 17.84 9.38 -18.97
CA LEU A 189 18.05 10.75 -18.47
C LEU A 189 18.97 11.57 -19.39
N ALA A 190 19.96 10.95 -20.03
CA ALA A 190 20.85 11.60 -21.00
C ALA A 190 20.09 12.13 -22.23
N LYS A 191 18.95 11.52 -22.59
CA LYS A 191 18.05 12.00 -23.67
C LYS A 191 17.27 13.27 -23.25
N LYS A 192 17.44 13.72 -22.02
CA LYS A 192 16.75 14.91 -21.45
C LYS A 192 15.23 14.86 -21.66
N PRO A 193 14.51 13.92 -21.03
CA PRO A 193 13.05 13.84 -21.13
C PRO A 193 12.39 15.13 -20.64
N HIS A 194 11.13 15.36 -21.01
CA HIS A 194 10.38 16.51 -20.52
C HIS A 194 9.96 16.34 -19.06
N ILE A 195 9.54 15.12 -18.69
CA ILE A 195 9.01 14.80 -17.38
C ILE A 195 9.79 13.63 -16.79
N ILE A 196 10.23 13.77 -15.54
CA ILE A 196 10.86 12.71 -14.77
C ILE A 196 9.90 12.28 -13.67
N ILE A 197 9.61 10.99 -13.59
CA ILE A 197 8.81 10.38 -12.53
C ILE A 197 9.74 9.48 -11.70
N ALA A 198 9.89 9.78 -10.40
CA ALA A 198 10.92 9.15 -9.61
C ALA A 198 10.48 8.73 -8.21
N THR A 199 11.13 7.66 -7.70
CA THR A 199 11.19 7.42 -6.25
C THR A 199 12.36 8.18 -5.64
N PRO A 200 12.22 8.80 -4.45
CA PRO A 200 13.22 9.72 -3.90
C PRO A 200 14.64 9.13 -3.84
N GLY A 201 14.82 7.92 -3.29
CA GLY A 201 16.13 7.30 -3.14
C GLY A 201 16.88 7.13 -4.46
N ARG A 202 16.24 6.56 -5.52
CA ARG A 202 16.89 6.37 -6.82
C ARG A 202 17.18 7.69 -7.53
N LEU A 203 16.36 8.71 -7.32
CA LEU A 203 16.65 10.03 -7.86
C LEU A 203 17.93 10.62 -7.25
N ILE A 204 18.11 10.48 -5.94
CA ILE A 204 19.36 10.89 -5.26
C ILE A 204 20.55 10.13 -5.82
N ASP A 205 20.47 8.81 -6.00
CA ASP A 205 21.54 8.01 -6.63
C ASP A 205 21.98 8.61 -7.98
N HIS A 206 21.03 9.05 -8.82
CA HIS A 206 21.34 9.69 -10.11
C HIS A 206 21.86 11.12 -9.96
N LEU A 207 21.36 11.91 -9.01
CA LEU A 207 21.85 13.27 -8.78
C LEU A 207 23.30 13.27 -8.29
N GLU A 208 23.69 12.27 -7.51
CA GLU A 208 25.04 12.12 -6.97
C GLU A 208 26.01 11.44 -7.95
N ASN A 209 25.56 10.44 -8.75
CA ASN A 209 26.44 9.56 -9.50
C ASN A 209 26.36 9.70 -11.04
N THR A 210 25.30 10.30 -11.60
CA THR A 210 25.14 10.42 -13.06
C THR A 210 25.71 11.74 -13.56
N LYS A 211 26.85 11.68 -14.21
CA LYS A 211 27.52 12.87 -14.77
C LYS A 211 26.63 13.60 -15.78
N GLY A 212 26.53 14.93 -15.63
CA GLY A 212 25.76 15.79 -16.55
C GLY A 212 24.25 15.80 -16.31
N PHE A 213 23.74 15.06 -15.34
CA PHE A 213 22.34 15.15 -14.93
C PHE A 213 22.15 16.26 -13.90
N SER A 214 21.23 17.18 -14.17
CA SER A 214 20.91 18.31 -13.27
C SER A 214 19.47 18.75 -13.44
N LEU A 215 18.83 19.10 -12.33
CA LEU A 215 17.44 19.59 -12.25
C LEU A 215 17.34 21.13 -12.12
N ARG A 216 18.40 21.88 -12.47
CA ARG A 216 18.42 23.36 -12.32
C ARG A 216 17.41 24.09 -13.21
N ALA A 217 16.89 23.47 -14.24
CA ALA A 217 15.90 24.05 -15.14
C ALA A 217 14.46 23.65 -14.82
N LEU A 218 14.24 22.98 -13.66
CA LEU A 218 12.93 22.46 -13.27
C LEU A 218 11.93 23.59 -13.04
N ARG A 219 10.74 23.45 -13.65
CA ARG A 219 9.61 24.39 -13.51
C ARG A 219 8.50 23.85 -12.59
N PHE A 220 8.27 22.56 -12.59
CA PHE A 220 7.23 21.94 -11.80
C PHE A 220 7.78 20.81 -10.91
N LEU A 221 7.39 20.83 -9.63
CA LEU A 221 7.57 19.73 -8.71
C LEU A 221 6.21 19.19 -8.28
N VAL A 222 6.01 17.90 -8.42
CA VAL A 222 4.85 17.20 -7.87
C VAL A 222 5.31 16.21 -6.81
N MET A 223 4.61 16.18 -5.69
CA MET A 223 4.77 15.16 -4.65
C MET A 223 3.43 14.45 -4.50
N ASP A 224 3.31 13.27 -5.10
CA ASP A 224 2.09 12.45 -5.01
C ASP A 224 2.20 11.44 -3.88
N GLU A 225 1.10 11.21 -3.16
CA GLU A 225 1.04 10.45 -1.91
C GLU A 225 2.09 10.90 -0.88
N ALA A 226 2.17 12.22 -0.66
CA ALA A 226 3.19 12.84 0.20
C ALA A 226 3.23 12.28 1.63
N ASP A 227 2.07 11.95 2.22
CA ASP A 227 1.99 11.29 3.52
C ASP A 227 2.71 9.93 3.53
N ARG A 228 2.73 9.23 2.41
CA ARG A 228 3.40 7.94 2.28
C ARG A 228 4.90 8.08 2.00
N ILE A 229 5.30 9.06 1.18
CA ILE A 229 6.72 9.40 1.00
C ILE A 229 7.37 9.59 2.38
N LEU A 230 6.71 10.36 3.26
CA LEU A 230 7.21 10.65 4.61
C LEU A 230 7.08 9.49 5.61
N ASN A 231 6.10 8.59 5.41
CA ASN A 231 5.95 7.38 6.23
C ASN A 231 6.93 6.26 5.85
N MET A 232 7.51 6.31 4.65
CA MET A 232 8.56 5.39 4.17
C MET A 232 9.97 5.89 4.46
N ASP A 233 10.11 6.88 5.37
CA ASP A 233 11.36 7.48 5.81
C ASP A 233 12.20 8.14 4.71
N PHE A 234 11.55 8.62 3.63
CA PHE A 234 12.21 9.41 2.58
C PHE A 234 12.32 10.90 2.90
N GLU A 235 12.18 11.29 4.16
CA GLU A 235 12.25 12.71 4.58
C GLU A 235 13.62 13.32 4.23
N THR A 236 14.71 12.58 4.46
CA THR A 236 16.07 13.01 4.17
C THR A 236 16.36 13.17 2.69
N GLU A 237 15.87 12.22 1.86
CA GLU A 237 16.02 12.26 0.41
C GLU A 237 15.24 13.43 -0.20
N VAL A 238 14.01 13.64 0.25
CA VAL A 238 13.19 14.77 -0.19
C VAL A 238 13.87 16.11 0.17
N ASP A 239 14.40 16.24 1.38
CA ASP A 239 15.14 17.45 1.80
C ASP A 239 16.39 17.70 0.93
N LYS A 240 17.12 16.64 0.54
CA LYS A 240 18.26 16.75 -0.39
C LYS A 240 17.79 17.20 -1.79
N ILE A 241 16.71 16.65 -2.31
CA ILE A 241 16.13 17.01 -3.61
C ILE A 241 15.72 18.49 -3.61
N LEU A 242 14.99 18.94 -2.58
CA LEU A 242 14.53 20.32 -2.46
C LEU A 242 15.68 21.33 -2.44
N LYS A 243 16.87 20.95 -1.95
CA LYS A 243 18.07 21.82 -1.96
C LYS A 243 18.71 21.98 -3.34
N VAL A 244 18.54 21.01 -4.24
CA VAL A 244 19.18 20.98 -5.57
C VAL A 244 18.33 21.61 -6.67
N ILE A 245 17.00 21.60 -6.50
CA ILE A 245 16.05 22.14 -7.49
C ILE A 245 15.85 23.65 -7.29
N PRO A 246 15.43 24.42 -8.34
CA PRO A 246 15.18 25.85 -8.24
C PRO A 246 14.14 26.21 -7.16
N ARG A 247 14.33 27.35 -6.52
CA ARG A 247 13.32 27.89 -5.57
C ARG A 247 12.10 28.44 -6.29
N GLU A 248 12.32 29.06 -7.44
CA GLU A 248 11.24 29.55 -8.31
C GLU A 248 10.73 28.41 -9.18
N ARG A 249 9.67 27.79 -8.72
CA ARG A 249 8.96 26.70 -9.39
C ARG A 249 7.53 26.67 -8.91
N THR A 250 6.66 26.01 -9.65
CA THR A 250 5.32 25.66 -9.19
C THR A 250 5.39 24.29 -8.49
N THR A 251 4.80 24.17 -7.31
CA THR A 251 4.83 22.92 -6.52
C THR A 251 3.42 22.41 -6.25
N PHE A 252 3.16 21.16 -6.59
CA PHE A 252 1.91 20.46 -6.30
C PHE A 252 2.15 19.37 -5.27
N LEU A 253 1.41 19.40 -4.16
CA LEU A 253 1.47 18.42 -3.11
C LEU A 253 0.12 17.71 -3.02
N PHE A 254 0.07 16.44 -3.39
CA PHE A 254 -1.12 15.60 -3.28
C PHE A 254 -0.97 14.58 -2.18
N SER A 255 -2.00 14.44 -1.34
CA SER A 255 -2.00 13.52 -0.20
C SER A 255 -3.43 13.08 0.12
N ALA A 256 -3.58 11.88 0.67
CA ALA A 256 -4.86 11.46 1.24
C ALA A 256 -5.06 12.04 2.66
N THR A 257 -3.96 12.33 3.38
CA THR A 257 -4.03 12.78 4.78
C THR A 257 -3.09 13.95 5.06
N MET A 258 -3.56 14.94 5.85
CA MET A 258 -2.76 16.07 6.31
C MET A 258 -2.12 15.76 7.69
N THR A 259 -1.03 15.00 7.69
CA THR A 259 -0.29 14.69 8.91
C THR A 259 0.64 15.87 9.33
N LYS A 260 1.13 15.86 10.59
CA LYS A 260 2.12 16.86 11.04
C LYS A 260 3.38 16.87 10.16
N LYS A 261 3.84 15.69 9.69
CA LYS A 261 4.98 15.57 8.75
C LYS A 261 4.66 16.23 7.40
N VAL A 262 3.46 16.00 6.84
CA VAL A 262 3.02 16.64 5.59
C VAL A 262 2.92 18.15 5.74
N GLN A 263 2.42 18.66 6.86
CA GLN A 263 2.39 20.11 7.15
C GLN A 263 3.80 20.72 7.21
N LYS A 264 4.78 19.97 7.79
CA LYS A 264 6.19 20.41 7.79
C LYS A 264 6.74 20.49 6.37
N LEU A 265 6.49 19.47 5.55
CA LEU A 265 6.89 19.43 4.13
C LEU A 265 6.22 20.55 3.32
N GLN A 266 4.93 20.81 3.53
CA GLN A 266 4.21 21.91 2.93
C GLN A 266 4.94 23.25 3.16
N ARG A 267 5.27 23.56 4.40
CA ARG A 267 5.98 24.82 4.77
C ARG A 267 7.38 24.93 4.16
N ALA A 268 8.05 23.79 3.93
CA ALA A 268 9.38 23.74 3.35
C ALA A 268 9.40 23.84 1.82
N ALA A 269 8.37 23.32 1.14
CA ALA A 269 8.39 23.10 -0.30
C ALA A 269 7.46 24.02 -1.09
N LEU A 270 6.40 24.58 -0.51
CA LEU A 270 5.36 25.35 -1.18
C LEU A 270 5.38 26.84 -0.76
N LYS A 271 4.98 27.70 -1.71
CA LYS A 271 4.85 29.16 -1.52
C LYS A 271 3.39 29.56 -1.74
N ASP A 272 2.74 30.06 -0.68
CA ASP A 272 1.33 30.51 -0.68
C ASP A 272 0.37 29.55 -1.43
N PRO A 273 0.28 28.27 -1.01
CA PRO A 273 -0.46 27.28 -1.75
C PRO A 273 -1.97 27.42 -1.58
N VAL A 274 -2.71 27.14 -2.66
CA VAL A 274 -4.15 26.98 -2.59
C VAL A 274 -4.48 25.55 -2.14
N LYS A 275 -5.37 25.45 -1.16
CA LYS A 275 -5.81 24.16 -0.62
C LYS A 275 -7.12 23.73 -1.31
N CYS A 276 -7.02 22.66 -2.09
CA CYS A 276 -8.13 21.96 -2.73
C CYS A 276 -8.44 20.69 -1.93
N ALA A 277 -9.59 20.61 -1.26
CA ALA A 277 -9.90 19.50 -0.35
C ALA A 277 -11.29 18.93 -0.65
N VAL A 278 -11.32 17.79 -1.31
CA VAL A 278 -12.55 17.11 -1.77
C VAL A 278 -13.13 16.15 -0.75
N SER A 279 -12.32 15.70 0.22
CA SER A 279 -12.81 14.78 1.26
C SER A 279 -12.70 15.40 2.64
N SER A 280 -13.73 15.20 3.47
CA SER A 280 -13.67 15.40 4.91
C SER A 280 -12.65 14.43 5.51
N LYS A 281 -12.01 14.85 6.60
CA LYS A 281 -10.97 14.07 7.29
C LYS A 281 -11.45 12.65 7.57
N TYR A 282 -10.80 11.65 6.96
CA TYR A 282 -10.97 10.22 7.28
C TYR A 282 -12.34 9.60 7.00
N GLN A 283 -13.19 10.18 6.15
CA GLN A 283 -14.42 9.50 5.72
C GLN A 283 -14.10 8.41 4.68
N THR A 284 -14.78 7.29 4.84
CA THR A 284 -14.83 6.24 3.81
C THR A 284 -15.91 6.60 2.79
N VAL A 285 -15.74 6.13 1.55
CA VAL A 285 -16.71 6.38 0.46
C VAL A 285 -18.10 5.89 0.86
N ASP A 286 -19.16 6.66 0.61
CA ASP A 286 -20.55 6.33 1.00
C ASP A 286 -21.05 4.99 0.45
N LYS A 287 -20.57 4.59 -0.73
CA LYS A 287 -20.91 3.31 -1.38
C LYS A 287 -20.06 2.12 -0.90
N LEU A 288 -19.22 2.29 0.12
CA LEU A 288 -18.40 1.24 0.69
C LEU A 288 -19.14 0.56 1.85
N GLN A 289 -19.50 -0.70 1.65
CA GLN A 289 -20.01 -1.57 2.70
C GLN A 289 -18.85 -2.14 3.50
N GLN A 290 -18.82 -1.93 4.80
CA GLN A 290 -17.73 -2.34 5.68
C GLN A 290 -18.26 -3.28 6.76
N PHE A 291 -17.58 -4.43 6.91
CA PHE A 291 -17.95 -5.47 7.85
C PHE A 291 -16.73 -5.96 8.63
N TYR A 292 -16.97 -6.59 9.78
CA TYR A 292 -15.96 -7.38 10.47
C TYR A 292 -16.45 -8.82 10.70
N ILE A 293 -15.51 -9.74 10.92
CA ILE A 293 -15.79 -11.10 11.40
C ILE A 293 -14.88 -11.32 12.61
N PHE A 294 -15.48 -11.65 13.75
CA PHE A 294 -14.70 -12.07 14.92
C PHE A 294 -14.42 -13.57 14.83
N ILE A 295 -13.14 -13.95 14.80
CA ILE A 295 -12.73 -15.32 14.51
C ILE A 295 -11.63 -15.81 15.45
N PRO A 296 -11.64 -17.08 15.84
CA PRO A 296 -10.50 -17.68 16.53
C PRO A 296 -9.27 -17.72 15.60
N ALA A 297 -8.11 -17.24 16.07
CA ALA A 297 -6.89 -17.15 15.25
C ALA A 297 -6.51 -18.49 14.58
N LYS A 298 -6.83 -19.62 15.21
CA LYS A 298 -6.57 -20.98 14.71
C LYS A 298 -7.29 -21.28 13.39
N TYR A 299 -8.50 -20.78 13.22
CA TYR A 299 -9.39 -21.09 12.08
C TYR A 299 -9.43 -19.99 11.01
N LYS A 300 -8.56 -19.00 11.12
CA LYS A 300 -8.49 -17.83 10.23
C LYS A 300 -8.46 -18.17 8.74
N ASP A 301 -7.71 -19.20 8.35
CA ASP A 301 -7.63 -19.68 6.97
C ASP A 301 -8.96 -20.35 6.52
N CYS A 302 -9.68 -21.03 7.43
CA CYS A 302 -10.98 -21.66 7.12
C CYS A 302 -12.05 -20.58 6.86
N TYR A 303 -12.12 -19.55 7.70
CA TYR A 303 -12.99 -18.40 7.48
C TYR A 303 -12.68 -17.66 6.18
N LEU A 304 -11.38 -17.54 5.82
CA LEU A 304 -11.00 -16.95 4.53
C LEU A 304 -11.57 -17.74 3.38
N VAL A 305 -11.43 -19.07 3.39
CA VAL A 305 -11.93 -19.95 2.31
C VAL A 305 -13.46 -19.91 2.24
N SER A 306 -14.15 -19.89 3.38
CA SER A 306 -15.62 -19.75 3.45
C SER A 306 -16.08 -18.45 2.79
N VAL A 307 -15.53 -17.30 3.19
CA VAL A 307 -15.86 -15.99 2.61
C VAL A 307 -15.58 -15.94 1.10
N LEU A 308 -14.46 -16.52 0.65
CA LEU A 308 -14.12 -16.56 -0.78
C LEU A 308 -15.09 -17.42 -1.60
N ASN A 309 -15.62 -18.52 -1.01
CA ASN A 309 -16.63 -19.37 -1.64
C ASN A 309 -18.01 -18.67 -1.67
N GLU A 310 -18.42 -18.04 -0.57
CA GLU A 310 -19.68 -17.31 -0.46
C GLU A 310 -19.77 -16.16 -1.46
N LEU A 311 -18.67 -15.42 -1.62
CA LEU A 311 -18.57 -14.30 -2.54
C LEU A 311 -17.92 -14.69 -3.89
N ALA A 312 -18.04 -15.95 -4.31
CA ALA A 312 -17.45 -16.43 -5.57
C ALA A 312 -17.89 -15.56 -6.76
N GLY A 313 -17.01 -15.45 -7.76
CA GLY A 313 -17.24 -14.61 -8.95
C GLY A 313 -16.75 -13.15 -8.81
N ASN A 314 -16.43 -12.67 -7.62
CA ASN A 314 -15.87 -11.35 -7.38
C ASN A 314 -14.35 -11.33 -7.55
N SER A 315 -13.79 -10.13 -7.74
CA SER A 315 -12.37 -9.87 -7.61
C SER A 315 -12.00 -9.49 -6.18
N PHE A 316 -10.95 -10.11 -5.65
CA PHE A 316 -10.54 -9.94 -4.26
C PHE A 316 -9.16 -9.33 -4.13
N MET A 317 -9.01 -8.44 -3.16
CA MET A 317 -7.72 -8.00 -2.66
C MET A 317 -7.60 -8.31 -1.18
N ILE A 318 -6.65 -9.19 -0.84
CA ILE A 318 -6.45 -9.69 0.52
C ILE A 318 -5.18 -9.08 1.10
N PHE A 319 -5.29 -8.39 2.22
CA PHE A 319 -4.16 -7.76 2.90
C PHE A 319 -3.60 -8.65 4.00
N CYS A 320 -2.32 -9.01 3.84
CA CYS A 320 -1.54 -9.78 4.80
C CYS A 320 -0.47 -8.90 5.46
N GLY A 321 -0.20 -9.11 6.75
CA GLY A 321 0.76 -8.33 7.52
C GLY A 321 2.22 -8.59 7.15
N THR A 322 2.55 -9.77 6.60
CA THR A 322 3.93 -10.15 6.24
C THR A 322 4.03 -10.75 4.84
N CYS A 323 5.23 -10.62 4.23
CA CYS A 323 5.51 -11.22 2.92
C CYS A 323 5.33 -12.76 2.94
N ASN A 324 5.75 -13.40 4.05
CA ASN A 324 5.62 -14.84 4.21
C ASN A 324 4.16 -15.28 4.34
N ALA A 325 3.32 -14.50 5.05
CA ALA A 325 1.89 -14.77 5.15
C ALA A 325 1.22 -14.65 3.77
N ALA A 326 1.51 -13.59 3.02
CA ALA A 326 0.97 -13.41 1.67
C ALA A 326 1.35 -14.56 0.73
N GLN A 327 2.62 -15.01 0.76
CA GLN A 327 3.08 -16.13 -0.04
C GLN A 327 2.41 -17.44 0.39
N ARG A 328 2.36 -17.74 1.72
CA ARG A 328 1.77 -18.95 2.29
C ARG A 328 0.28 -19.08 1.93
N VAL A 329 -0.49 -18.02 2.16
CA VAL A 329 -1.92 -18.03 1.89
C VAL A 329 -2.19 -18.14 0.39
N ALA A 330 -1.39 -17.48 -0.46
CA ALA A 330 -1.52 -17.61 -1.90
C ALA A 330 -1.30 -19.07 -2.39
N LEU A 331 -0.30 -19.77 -1.85
CA LEU A 331 -0.03 -21.17 -2.18
C LEU A 331 -1.16 -22.08 -1.67
N MET A 332 -1.62 -21.87 -0.44
CA MET A 332 -2.75 -22.60 0.13
C MET A 332 -4.01 -22.47 -0.74
N LEU A 333 -4.37 -21.25 -1.13
CA LEU A 333 -5.53 -21.00 -1.98
C LEU A 333 -5.38 -21.65 -3.37
N ARG A 334 -4.17 -21.69 -3.94
CA ARG A 334 -3.89 -22.40 -5.19
C ARG A 334 -4.08 -23.91 -5.06
N ASN A 335 -3.63 -24.49 -3.95
CA ASN A 335 -3.82 -25.91 -3.66
C ASN A 335 -5.31 -26.26 -3.48
N LEU A 336 -6.15 -25.29 -3.14
CA LEU A 336 -7.61 -25.40 -3.12
C LEU A 336 -8.27 -25.13 -4.50
N GLY A 337 -7.47 -24.89 -5.55
CA GLY A 337 -7.97 -24.63 -6.91
C GLY A 337 -8.33 -23.16 -7.19
N MET A 338 -8.09 -22.24 -6.25
CA MET A 338 -8.41 -20.82 -6.41
C MET A 338 -7.33 -20.06 -7.18
N THR A 339 -7.71 -19.05 -7.97
CA THR A 339 -6.80 -18.30 -8.85
C THR A 339 -6.08 -17.18 -8.09
N ALA A 340 -5.32 -17.52 -7.04
CA ALA A 340 -4.61 -16.61 -6.17
C ALA A 340 -3.22 -16.25 -6.69
N ILE A 341 -2.80 -14.98 -6.52
CA ILE A 341 -1.45 -14.49 -6.84
C ILE A 341 -0.91 -13.58 -5.73
N PRO A 342 0.34 -13.79 -5.23
CA PRO A 342 0.94 -12.94 -4.22
C PRO A 342 1.58 -11.69 -4.84
N LEU A 343 1.61 -10.60 -4.05
CA LEU A 343 2.27 -9.34 -4.36
C LEU A 343 2.93 -8.77 -3.09
N HIS A 344 4.23 -8.93 -2.95
CA HIS A 344 4.96 -8.51 -1.74
C HIS A 344 6.39 -8.05 -2.03
N GLY A 345 7.03 -7.40 -1.04
CA GLY A 345 8.32 -6.73 -1.20
C GLY A 345 9.53 -7.66 -1.47
N GLN A 346 9.42 -8.97 -1.16
CA GLN A 346 10.51 -9.93 -1.44
C GLN A 346 10.50 -10.49 -2.87
N MET A 347 9.55 -10.07 -3.71
CA MET A 347 9.51 -10.43 -5.13
C MET A 347 10.40 -9.47 -5.95
N SER A 348 11.04 -9.98 -7.02
CA SER A 348 11.70 -9.12 -8.00
C SER A 348 10.70 -8.19 -8.69
N GLN A 349 11.15 -7.04 -9.18
CA GLN A 349 10.27 -6.03 -9.79
C GLN A 349 9.50 -6.61 -10.99
N ASN A 350 10.16 -7.42 -11.84
CA ASN A 350 9.52 -8.06 -12.98
C ASN A 350 8.40 -9.02 -12.55
N LYS A 351 8.59 -9.80 -11.45
CA LYS A 351 7.55 -10.68 -10.90
C LYS A 351 6.38 -9.89 -10.32
N ARG A 352 6.64 -8.72 -9.71
CA ARG A 352 5.59 -7.84 -9.18
C ARG A 352 4.73 -7.26 -10.29
N LEU A 353 5.36 -6.70 -11.34
CA LEU A 353 4.65 -6.20 -12.53
C LEU A 353 3.86 -7.31 -13.23
N GLY A 354 4.48 -8.49 -13.40
CA GLY A 354 3.80 -9.66 -13.97
C GLY A 354 2.59 -10.13 -13.14
N ALA A 355 2.69 -10.09 -11.81
CA ALA A 355 1.57 -10.40 -10.92
C ALA A 355 0.42 -9.40 -11.09
N LEU A 356 0.75 -8.12 -11.14
CA LEU A 356 -0.21 -7.04 -11.31
C LEU A 356 -0.91 -7.13 -12.66
N ASN A 357 -0.16 -7.37 -13.75
CA ASN A 357 -0.72 -7.53 -15.09
C ASN A 357 -1.67 -8.73 -15.19
N LYS A 358 -1.33 -9.86 -14.55
CA LYS A 358 -2.22 -11.03 -14.47
C LYS A 358 -3.51 -10.75 -13.70
N PHE A 359 -3.46 -9.90 -12.69
CA PHE A 359 -4.63 -9.46 -11.95
C PHE A 359 -5.45 -8.44 -12.77
N LYS A 360 -4.81 -7.44 -13.40
CA LYS A 360 -5.47 -6.46 -14.27
C LYS A 360 -6.19 -7.12 -15.47
N SER A 361 -5.58 -8.13 -16.08
CA SER A 361 -6.19 -8.91 -17.18
C SER A 361 -7.26 -9.89 -16.74
N LYS A 362 -7.64 -9.93 -15.45
CA LYS A 362 -8.60 -10.85 -14.85
C LYS A 362 -8.23 -12.34 -15.02
N SER A 363 -7.01 -12.68 -15.43
CA SER A 363 -6.52 -14.06 -15.45
C SER A 363 -6.34 -14.65 -14.04
N ARG A 364 -6.32 -13.79 -13.05
CA ARG A 364 -6.31 -14.10 -11.61
C ARG A 364 -7.32 -13.21 -10.91
N SER A 365 -8.20 -13.78 -10.09
CA SER A 365 -9.26 -13.05 -9.38
C SER A 365 -8.89 -12.67 -7.94
N ILE A 366 -7.86 -13.29 -7.36
CA ILE A 366 -7.47 -13.09 -5.96
C ILE A 366 -6.03 -12.57 -5.89
N LEU A 367 -5.86 -11.34 -5.42
CA LEU A 367 -4.55 -10.71 -5.19
C LEU A 367 -4.25 -10.64 -3.69
N LEU A 368 -3.18 -11.31 -3.24
CA LEU A 368 -2.72 -11.22 -1.85
C LEU A 368 -1.57 -10.24 -1.76
N ALA A 369 -1.71 -9.19 -0.98
CA ALA A 369 -0.73 -8.12 -0.92
C ALA A 369 -0.34 -7.73 0.51
N THR A 370 0.87 -7.21 0.66
CA THR A 370 1.27 -6.47 1.86
C THR A 370 1.06 -4.98 1.66
N ASP A 371 0.90 -4.20 2.74
CA ASP A 371 0.68 -2.75 2.64
C ASP A 371 1.72 -2.04 1.77
N VAL A 372 2.99 -2.36 1.95
CA VAL A 372 4.08 -1.75 1.19
C VAL A 372 3.98 -2.05 -0.30
N ALA A 373 3.61 -3.29 -0.65
CA ALA A 373 3.56 -3.71 -2.06
C ALA A 373 2.30 -3.24 -2.79
N SER A 374 1.21 -2.97 -2.06
CA SER A 374 -0.08 -2.56 -2.63
C SER A 374 -0.27 -1.05 -2.69
N ARG A 375 0.59 -0.31 -2.01
CA ARG A 375 0.51 1.16 -1.95
C ARG A 375 0.86 1.76 -3.31
N GLY A 376 0.15 2.82 -3.69
CA GLY A 376 0.37 3.51 -4.95
C GLY A 376 -0.04 2.75 -6.21
N LEU A 377 -0.60 1.55 -6.09
CA LEU A 377 -1.07 0.81 -7.24
C LEU A 377 -2.44 1.30 -7.67
N ASP A 378 -2.56 1.68 -8.93
CA ASP A 378 -3.84 1.71 -9.61
C ASP A 378 -4.21 0.27 -9.96
N ILE A 379 -4.90 -0.36 -9.03
CA ILE A 379 -5.55 -1.64 -9.25
C ILE A 379 -6.94 -1.30 -9.77
N PRO A 380 -7.35 -1.84 -10.92
CA PRO A 380 -8.70 -1.63 -11.41
C PRO A 380 -9.68 -2.05 -10.32
N HIS A 381 -10.92 -1.62 -10.45
CA HIS A 381 -11.98 -1.88 -9.48
C HIS A 381 -11.88 -3.29 -8.90
N VAL A 382 -11.69 -3.36 -7.58
CA VAL A 382 -11.73 -4.59 -6.79
C VAL A 382 -13.09 -4.64 -6.11
N ASP A 383 -13.81 -5.73 -6.27
CA ASP A 383 -15.17 -5.86 -5.73
C ASP A 383 -15.13 -6.01 -4.20
N VAL A 384 -14.18 -6.81 -3.69
CA VAL A 384 -14.08 -7.13 -2.27
C VAL A 384 -12.64 -6.94 -1.76
N VAL A 385 -12.49 -6.20 -0.67
CA VAL A 385 -11.25 -6.08 0.10
C VAL A 385 -11.36 -6.90 1.38
N ILE A 386 -10.41 -7.79 1.62
CA ILE A 386 -10.33 -8.56 2.88
C ILE A 386 -9.08 -8.12 3.64
N ASN A 387 -9.25 -7.56 4.84
CA ASN A 387 -8.18 -7.38 5.78
C ASN A 387 -7.97 -8.70 6.53
N TYR A 388 -7.18 -9.61 5.93
CA TYR A 388 -6.83 -10.88 6.55
C TYR A 388 -6.04 -10.64 7.84
N ASP A 389 -5.07 -9.72 7.84
CA ASP A 389 -4.43 -9.19 9.05
C ASP A 389 -4.80 -7.73 9.23
N ILE A 390 -5.21 -7.36 10.44
CA ILE A 390 -5.53 -5.97 10.80
C ILE A 390 -4.30 -5.08 10.58
N PRO A 391 -4.46 -3.86 10.03
CA PRO A 391 -3.34 -2.95 9.87
C PRO A 391 -2.86 -2.43 11.24
N THR A 392 -1.55 -2.39 11.43
CA THR A 392 -0.92 -1.87 12.66
C THR A 392 -1.26 -0.38 12.90
N HIS A 393 -1.42 0.38 11.82
CA HIS A 393 -1.83 1.77 11.87
C HIS A 393 -3.25 1.92 11.32
N SER A 394 -4.16 2.47 12.11
CA SER A 394 -5.56 2.66 11.71
C SER A 394 -5.73 3.46 10.41
N LYS A 395 -4.83 4.39 10.08
CA LYS A 395 -4.83 5.12 8.80
C LYS A 395 -4.61 4.23 7.58
N ASP A 396 -3.85 3.14 7.72
CA ASP A 396 -3.64 2.18 6.62
C ASP A 396 -4.93 1.44 6.25
N TYR A 397 -5.87 1.33 7.19
CA TYR A 397 -7.21 0.80 6.92
C TYR A 397 -7.92 1.56 5.80
N ILE A 398 -7.94 2.89 5.86
CA ILE A 398 -8.59 3.73 4.83
C ILE A 398 -7.96 3.51 3.46
N HIS A 399 -6.62 3.39 3.40
CA HIS A 399 -5.91 3.11 2.16
C HIS A 399 -6.16 1.70 1.61
N ARG A 400 -6.40 0.72 2.49
CA ARG A 400 -6.73 -0.65 2.09
C ARG A 400 -8.15 -0.71 1.53
N VAL A 401 -9.14 -0.22 2.28
CA VAL A 401 -10.53 -0.26 1.85
C VAL A 401 -10.80 0.64 0.64
N GLY A 402 -10.05 1.73 0.50
CA GLY A 402 -10.06 2.56 -0.71
C GLY A 402 -9.52 1.87 -1.98
N ARG A 403 -9.24 0.54 -1.97
CA ARG A 403 -9.00 -0.27 -3.19
C ARG A 403 -10.30 -0.73 -3.84
N THR A 404 -11.41 -0.69 -3.13
CA THR A 404 -12.77 -0.93 -3.64
C THR A 404 -13.59 0.36 -3.61
N ALA A 405 -14.81 0.33 -4.05
CA ALA A 405 -15.77 1.44 -4.11
C ALA A 405 -15.24 2.69 -4.86
N ARG A 406 -14.45 2.50 -5.93
CA ARG A 406 -13.88 3.58 -6.73
C ARG A 406 -14.77 4.01 -7.88
N ALA A 407 -14.60 5.26 -8.33
CA ALA A 407 -15.31 5.83 -9.48
C ALA A 407 -16.84 5.67 -9.39
N GLY A 408 -17.39 5.87 -8.18
CA GLY A 408 -18.84 5.82 -7.95
C GLY A 408 -19.46 4.42 -7.92
N ARG A 409 -18.65 3.35 -8.01
CA ARG A 409 -19.11 1.95 -7.87
C ARG A 409 -19.23 1.55 -6.40
N SER A 410 -20.10 0.58 -6.12
CA SER A 410 -20.19 -0.03 -4.80
C SER A 410 -19.02 -0.99 -4.56
N GLY A 411 -18.67 -1.19 -3.29
CA GLY A 411 -17.62 -2.12 -2.90
C GLY A 411 -17.84 -2.67 -1.51
N LYS A 412 -17.20 -3.80 -1.19
CA LYS A 412 -17.32 -4.46 0.10
C LYS A 412 -15.94 -4.61 0.76
N SER A 413 -15.86 -4.35 2.06
CA SER A 413 -14.67 -4.60 2.87
C SER A 413 -15.01 -5.48 4.05
N ILE A 414 -14.21 -6.53 4.28
CA ILE A 414 -14.38 -7.45 5.41
C ILE A 414 -13.07 -7.50 6.20
N THR A 415 -13.15 -7.26 7.51
CA THR A 415 -11.98 -7.25 8.39
C THR A 415 -12.03 -8.43 9.35
N PHE A 416 -11.01 -9.26 9.33
CA PHE A 416 -10.84 -10.37 10.26
C PHE A 416 -10.25 -9.86 11.57
N VAL A 417 -11.00 -10.08 12.64
CA VAL A 417 -10.62 -9.67 14.00
C VAL A 417 -10.43 -10.93 14.84
N THR A 418 -9.23 -11.11 15.37
CA THR A 418 -8.95 -12.20 16.30
C THR A 418 -8.96 -11.68 17.74
N GLN A 419 -8.92 -12.59 18.72
CA GLN A 419 -8.82 -12.23 20.13
C GLN A 419 -7.61 -11.34 20.48
N TYR A 420 -6.61 -11.26 19.60
CA TYR A 420 -5.41 -10.43 19.78
C TYR A 420 -5.51 -9.05 19.10
N ASP A 421 -6.52 -8.85 18.27
CA ASP A 421 -6.62 -7.69 17.38
C ASP A 421 -7.68 -6.65 17.84
N VAL A 422 -8.37 -6.92 18.94
CA VAL A 422 -9.52 -6.13 19.40
C VAL A 422 -9.17 -4.65 19.58
N GLU A 423 -8.04 -4.34 20.22
CA GLU A 423 -7.60 -2.95 20.44
C GLU A 423 -7.32 -2.22 19.12
N LEU A 424 -6.69 -2.89 18.14
CA LEU A 424 -6.44 -2.32 16.83
C LEU A 424 -7.74 -2.08 16.07
N PHE A 425 -8.72 -2.98 16.21
CA PHE A 425 -10.03 -2.84 15.60
C PHE A 425 -10.80 -1.64 16.17
N GLN A 426 -10.83 -1.47 17.48
CA GLN A 426 -11.45 -0.32 18.13
C GLN A 426 -10.82 1.01 17.68
N ARG A 427 -9.49 1.05 17.51
CA ARG A 427 -8.81 2.24 16.96
C ARG A 427 -9.23 2.55 15.52
N ILE A 428 -9.60 1.53 14.73
CA ILE A 428 -10.12 1.72 13.36
C ILE A 428 -11.53 2.31 13.44
N GLU A 429 -12.43 1.74 14.24
CA GLU A 429 -13.80 2.25 14.42
C GLU A 429 -13.80 3.71 14.93
N HIS A 430 -12.93 4.01 15.90
CA HIS A 430 -12.75 5.38 16.37
C HIS A 430 -12.25 6.34 15.27
N LEU A 431 -11.35 5.88 14.40
CA LEU A 431 -10.83 6.70 13.29
C LEU A 431 -11.92 7.01 12.26
N ILE A 432 -12.77 6.04 11.91
CA ILE A 432 -13.82 6.20 10.91
C ILE A 432 -15.10 6.81 11.51
N GLY A 433 -15.18 6.91 12.84
CA GLY A 433 -16.32 7.52 13.55
C GLY A 433 -17.61 6.68 13.50
N LYS A 434 -17.50 5.36 13.23
CA LYS A 434 -18.68 4.50 13.09
C LYS A 434 -18.35 3.06 13.52
N LYS A 435 -19.31 2.39 14.17
CA LYS A 435 -19.26 0.96 14.46
C LYS A 435 -19.50 0.14 13.20
N LEU A 436 -18.72 -0.91 12.99
CA LEU A 436 -18.90 -1.78 11.85
C LEU A 436 -19.87 -2.92 12.19
N PRO A 437 -20.79 -3.29 11.29
CA PRO A 437 -21.64 -4.45 11.45
C PRO A 437 -20.83 -5.75 11.27
N ALA A 438 -21.27 -6.81 11.95
CA ALA A 438 -20.72 -8.15 11.74
C ALA A 438 -21.16 -8.69 10.37
N PHE A 439 -20.23 -9.37 9.68
CA PHE A 439 -20.56 -10.11 8.46
C PHE A 439 -21.20 -11.44 8.85
N PRO A 440 -22.36 -11.81 8.29
CA PRO A 440 -23.01 -13.07 8.60
C PRO A 440 -22.13 -14.25 8.18
N THR A 441 -21.86 -15.16 9.09
CA THR A 441 -21.09 -16.39 8.83
C THR A 441 -21.71 -17.56 9.57
N GLN A 442 -21.76 -18.72 8.96
CA GLN A 442 -22.23 -19.96 9.57
C GLN A 442 -21.01 -20.76 10.03
N GLU A 443 -20.82 -20.89 11.34
CA GLU A 443 -19.67 -21.57 11.93
C GLU A 443 -19.60 -23.04 11.51
N GLU A 444 -20.75 -23.70 11.38
CA GLU A 444 -20.84 -25.10 10.96
C GLU A 444 -20.25 -25.33 9.56
N GLU A 445 -20.57 -24.45 8.59
CA GLU A 445 -20.01 -24.50 7.23
C GLU A 445 -18.49 -24.25 7.22
N VAL A 446 -18.01 -23.33 8.06
CA VAL A 446 -16.59 -23.06 8.21
C VAL A 446 -15.85 -24.29 8.75
N MET A 447 -16.44 -24.98 9.75
CA MET A 447 -15.83 -26.15 10.37
C MET A 447 -15.75 -27.36 9.42
N MET A 448 -16.66 -27.50 8.46
CA MET A 448 -16.55 -28.53 7.41
C MET A 448 -15.31 -28.34 6.52
N LEU A 449 -14.78 -27.16 6.42
CA LEU A 449 -13.60 -26.87 5.59
C LEU A 449 -12.26 -27.19 6.29
N VAL A 450 -12.25 -27.45 7.60
CA VAL A 450 -11.02 -27.55 8.42
C VAL A 450 -10.06 -28.61 7.89
N GLU A 451 -10.53 -29.79 7.54
CA GLU A 451 -9.68 -30.89 7.07
C GLU A 451 -9.00 -30.53 5.72
N ARG A 452 -9.80 -30.10 4.76
CA ARG A 452 -9.32 -29.71 3.42
C ARG A 452 -8.35 -28.55 3.46
N VAL A 453 -8.64 -27.52 4.29
CA VAL A 453 -7.76 -26.37 4.47
C VAL A 453 -6.46 -26.77 5.17
N SER A 454 -6.53 -27.67 6.16
CA SER A 454 -5.33 -28.16 6.86
C SER A 454 -4.38 -28.95 5.93
N GLU A 455 -4.93 -29.72 5.02
CA GLU A 455 -4.16 -30.41 3.98
C GLU A 455 -3.48 -29.42 3.02
N ALA A 456 -4.23 -28.45 2.49
CA ALA A 456 -3.68 -27.39 1.63
C ALA A 456 -2.60 -26.56 2.32
N GLN A 457 -2.73 -26.32 3.64
CA GLN A 457 -1.70 -25.65 4.44
C GLN A 457 -0.40 -26.47 4.54
N ARG A 458 -0.50 -27.81 4.63
CA ARG A 458 0.69 -28.69 4.64
C ARG A 458 1.43 -28.62 3.32
N PHE A 459 0.74 -28.73 2.20
CA PHE A 459 1.34 -28.57 0.87
C PHE A 459 1.98 -27.21 0.67
N ALA A 460 1.30 -26.13 1.05
CA ALA A 460 1.85 -24.79 0.97
C ALA A 460 3.16 -24.62 1.78
N ARG A 461 3.25 -25.25 2.97
CA ARG A 461 4.50 -25.22 3.78
C ARG A 461 5.64 -26.00 3.13
N ILE A 462 5.36 -27.13 2.48
CA ILE A 462 6.35 -27.92 1.76
C ILE A 462 6.88 -27.10 0.58
N GLU A 463 6.00 -26.55 -0.24
CA GLU A 463 6.37 -25.75 -1.41
C GLU A 463 7.20 -24.49 -1.00
N MET A 464 6.86 -23.83 0.11
CA MET A 464 7.65 -22.71 0.61
C MET A 464 9.06 -23.12 1.05
N LYS A 465 9.23 -24.30 1.64
CA LYS A 465 10.56 -24.83 2.00
C LYS A 465 11.41 -25.11 0.76
N GLU A 466 10.85 -25.78 -0.23
CA GLU A 466 11.51 -26.10 -1.49
C GLU A 466 11.96 -24.82 -2.24
N GLN A 467 11.10 -23.80 -2.31
CA GLN A 467 11.43 -22.51 -2.90
C GLN A 467 12.53 -21.78 -2.11
N GLY A 468 12.55 -21.93 -0.77
CA GLY A 468 13.59 -21.39 0.10
C GLY A 468 14.95 -22.08 -0.06
N GLU A 469 14.97 -23.38 -0.26
CA GLU A 469 16.19 -24.17 -0.48
C GLU A 469 16.79 -23.96 -1.86
N GLN A 470 15.95 -23.81 -2.91
CA GLN A 470 16.40 -23.46 -4.26
C GLN A 470 17.13 -22.11 -4.31
N LYS A 471 16.69 -21.12 -3.51
CA LYS A 471 17.37 -19.82 -3.39
C LYS A 471 18.72 -19.90 -2.64
N LYS A 472 18.95 -20.93 -1.82
CA LYS A 472 20.18 -21.09 -1.03
C LYS A 472 21.25 -21.92 -1.75
N ARG A 473 20.92 -22.69 -2.80
CA ARG A 473 21.91 -23.44 -3.59
C ARG A 473 22.70 -22.46 -4.44
N PRO A 474 24.06 -22.39 -4.32
CA PRO A 474 24.86 -21.60 -5.23
C PRO A 474 24.69 -22.17 -6.64
N ARG A 475 24.36 -21.32 -7.62
CA ARG A 475 24.37 -21.68 -9.03
C ARG A 475 25.80 -22.04 -9.41
N GLY A 476 26.13 -23.34 -9.41
CA GLY A 476 27.31 -23.85 -10.08
C GLY A 476 27.14 -23.73 -11.58
N GLY A 477 28.05 -23.04 -12.21
CA GLY A 477 28.34 -22.80 -13.58
C GLY A 477 27.36 -23.25 -14.67
N ALA A 478 26.68 -22.28 -15.29
CA ALA A 478 26.30 -22.24 -16.69
C ALA A 478 26.01 -20.79 -17.06
N GLU A 479 26.61 -20.36 -18.12
CA GLU A 479 26.57 -19.02 -18.67
C GLU A 479 25.16 -18.52 -19.00
N GLY A 480 24.91 -17.20 -18.75
CA GLY A 480 23.83 -16.48 -19.36
C GLY A 480 22.72 -16.07 -18.39
N GLU A 481 22.69 -14.78 -18.11
CA GLU A 481 21.70 -13.93 -17.44
C GLU A 481 22.05 -13.55 -16.00
N ALA A 482 22.69 -12.39 -15.88
CA ALA A 482 22.95 -11.70 -14.62
C ALA A 482 21.65 -11.23 -13.98
N GLU A 483 21.15 -11.95 -12.97
CA GLU A 483 20.15 -11.44 -12.02
C GLU A 483 20.89 -10.87 -10.81
N ASP A 484 20.94 -9.53 -10.74
CA ASP A 484 21.46 -8.77 -9.61
C ASP A 484 20.69 -9.09 -8.33
N SER A 485 21.40 -9.72 -7.41
CA SER A 485 21.00 -9.82 -6.00
C SER A 485 21.84 -8.84 -5.18
N GLU A 486 21.47 -7.58 -5.12
CA GLU A 486 22.00 -6.67 -4.10
C GLU A 486 21.26 -6.90 -2.76
N GLN A 487 21.96 -7.57 -1.90
CA GLN A 487 21.66 -7.73 -0.49
C GLN A 487 22.21 -6.54 0.30
N SER A 488 21.40 -6.07 1.23
CA SER A 488 21.80 -5.21 2.33
C SER A 488 23.11 -5.66 2.98
N SER A 489 24.17 -4.89 2.80
CA SER A 489 25.45 -5.07 3.51
C SER A 489 25.35 -4.47 4.90
N GLY A 490 25.15 -5.34 5.88
CA GLY A 490 25.41 -5.04 7.29
C GLY A 490 26.92 -4.89 7.52
N PHE A 491 27.28 -3.81 8.16
CA PHE A 491 28.62 -3.48 8.64
C PHE A 491 29.27 -4.65 9.38
N ARG A 492 30.34 -5.23 8.86
CA ARG A 492 31.32 -6.01 9.62
C ARG A 492 32.65 -5.30 9.65
N LYS A 493 33.00 -4.75 10.82
CA LYS A 493 34.32 -4.27 11.17
C LYS A 493 35.37 -5.38 10.97
N LYS A 494 36.31 -5.16 10.08
CA LYS A 494 37.51 -5.99 9.94
C LYS A 494 38.56 -5.50 10.95
N VAL A 495 38.82 -6.31 11.96
CA VAL A 495 39.95 -6.17 12.88
C VAL A 495 41.22 -6.56 12.12
N ARG A 496 42.17 -5.62 12.03
CA ARG A 496 43.54 -5.85 11.59
C ARG A 496 44.30 -6.60 12.66
N GLY A 497 44.69 -7.83 12.41
CA GLY A 497 45.73 -8.54 13.14
C GLY A 497 46.95 -8.71 12.25
N GLY A 498 48.01 -7.99 12.57
CA GLY A 498 49.29 -8.14 11.90
C GLY A 498 50.18 -9.22 12.57
N ARG A 499 51.10 -9.74 11.79
CA ARG A 499 52.43 -10.34 12.07
C ARG A 499 52.78 -11.23 10.87
N GLY A 500 53.87 -11.10 10.20
CA GLY A 500 55.26 -10.91 10.61
C GLY A 500 56.02 -12.15 10.20
N GLY A 501 57.09 -12.00 9.47
CA GLY A 501 58.15 -13.04 9.34
C GLY A 501 58.42 -13.48 7.91
N ARG A 502 59.39 -12.88 7.21
CA ARG A 502 60.83 -13.19 7.12
C ARG A 502 61.24 -14.34 6.21
N ARG A 503 62.12 -13.97 5.22
CA ARG A 503 63.23 -14.74 4.58
C ARG A 503 62.83 -15.71 3.47
N GLY A 504 63.46 -15.77 2.38
CA GLY A 504 64.79 -15.40 1.89
C GLY A 504 65.11 -16.11 0.58
N ARG A 505 65.95 -15.50 -0.13
CA ARG A 505 66.74 -15.76 -1.32
C ARG A 505 66.21 -15.22 -2.62
#